data_6b7891270128dd3328dc114f1d909287
#
_entry.id   6b7891270128dd3328dc114f1d909287
#
_cell.length_a   1.000
_cell.length_b   1.000
_cell.length_c   1.000
_cell.angle_alpha   90.00
_cell.angle_beta   90.00
_cell.angle_gamma   90.00
#
_symmetry.space_group_name_H-M   'P 1'
#
loop_
_entity.id
_entity.type
_entity.pdbx_description
1 polymer ?
#
loop_
_entity_poly.entity_id
_entity_poly.type
_entity_poly.pdbx_seq_one_letter_code
_entity_poly.pdbx_strand_id
1 'polypeptide(L)' 'MLFRSRVGIDYGVYGVPETYVIDKAGVIRMKHTGPITPDVLGQKIMPLLAELNK' A
#
# COMPACT_ATOMS: atom_id res chain seq x y z
N MET A 1 -1.57 -19.26 11.30
CA MET A 1 -2.07 -17.92 10.94
C MET A 1 -1.66 -17.58 9.51
N LEU A 2 -2.59 -17.09 8.73
CA LEU A 2 -2.29 -16.66 7.36
C LEU A 2 -1.97 -15.18 7.34
N PHE A 3 -0.80 -14.84 6.80
CA PHE A 3 -0.42 -13.45 6.61
C PHE A 3 -0.79 -13.03 5.20
N ARG A 4 -1.41 -11.88 5.10
CA ARG A 4 -1.78 -11.29 3.80
C ARG A 4 -1.04 -9.99 3.60
N SER A 5 -0.86 -9.63 2.34
CA SER A 5 -0.36 -8.32 1.99
C SER A 5 -1.38 -7.26 2.44
N ARG A 6 -0.88 -6.13 2.87
CA ARG A 6 -1.73 -5.08 3.44
C ARG A 6 -1.26 -3.71 3.00
N VAL A 7 -2.14 -2.74 3.20
CA VAL A 7 -1.84 -1.34 2.97
C VAL A 7 -1.75 -0.64 4.32
N GLY A 8 -0.65 0.07 4.53
CA GLY A 8 -0.48 0.92 5.70
C GLY A 8 -0.40 2.37 5.27
N ILE A 9 -0.91 3.27 6.10
CA ILE A 9 -0.85 4.71 5.84
C ILE A 9 -0.17 5.39 7.02
N ASP A 10 0.84 6.20 6.72
CA ASP A 10 1.56 6.98 7.71
C ASP A 10 1.48 8.46 7.33
N TYR A 11 1.27 9.31 8.33
CA TYR A 11 1.23 10.76 8.12
C TYR A 11 2.55 11.35 8.57
N GLY A 12 3.24 11.99 7.64
CA GLY A 12 4.51 12.64 7.91
C GLY A 12 4.37 13.89 8.77
N VAL A 13 5.50 14.54 9.04
CA VAL A 13 5.56 15.72 9.92
C VAL A 13 4.63 16.84 9.46
N TYR A 14 4.45 16.97 8.16
CA TYR A 14 3.60 18.01 7.58
C TYR A 14 2.19 17.54 7.28
N GLY A 15 1.82 16.37 7.77
CA GLY A 15 0.48 15.83 7.52
C GLY A 15 0.29 15.23 6.13
N VAL A 16 1.36 15.07 5.37
CA VAL A 16 1.30 14.44 4.05
C VAL A 16 1.23 12.93 4.24
N PRO A 17 0.18 12.26 3.71
CA PRO A 17 0.07 10.81 3.88
C PRO A 17 1.07 10.05 3.02
N GLU A 18 1.64 9.01 3.58
CA GLU A 18 2.48 8.06 2.86
C GLU A 18 1.81 6.70 2.93
N THR A 19 1.59 6.09 1.78
CA THR A 19 0.92 4.79 1.69
C THR A 19 1.92 3.73 1.30
N TYR A 20 1.90 2.61 2.01
CA TYR A 20 2.80 1.48 1.78
C TYR A 20 1.98 0.25 1.45
N VAL A 21 2.41 -0.48 0.43
CA VAL A 21 1.90 -1.83 0.17
C VAL A 21 2.94 -2.81 0.70
N ILE A 22 2.53 -3.62 1.65
CA ILE A 22 3.41 -4.53 2.38
C ILE A 22 3.02 -5.97 2.03
N ASP A 23 3.99 -6.77 1.60
CA ASP A 23 3.72 -8.14 1.21
C ASP A 23 3.60 -9.07 2.43
N LYS A 24 3.35 -10.35 2.16
CA LYS A 24 3.13 -11.34 3.22
C LYS A 24 4.35 -11.55 4.11
N ALA A 25 5.54 -11.25 3.59
CA ALA A 25 6.78 -11.36 4.34
C ALA A 25 7.09 -10.11 5.15
N GLY A 26 6.25 -9.07 5.07
CA GLY A 26 6.47 -7.82 5.77
C GLY A 26 7.35 -6.84 5.03
N VAL A 27 7.64 -7.10 3.75
CA VAL A 27 8.50 -6.24 2.94
C VAL A 27 7.64 -5.21 2.22
N ILE A 28 8.08 -3.95 2.25
CA ILE A 28 7.39 -2.86 1.54
C ILE A 28 7.65 -3.03 0.04
N ARG A 29 6.57 -3.21 -0.72
CA ARG A 29 6.66 -3.41 -2.17
C ARG A 29 6.33 -2.16 -2.96
N MET A 30 5.63 -1.21 -2.35
CA MET A 30 5.29 0.04 -3.00
C MET A 30 5.14 1.13 -1.94
N LYS A 31 5.57 2.33 -2.28
CA LYS A 31 5.36 3.51 -1.45
C LYS A 31 4.77 4.62 -2.32
N HIS A 32 3.68 5.20 -1.87
CA HIS A 32 3.04 6.33 -2.52
C HIS A 32 3.03 7.52 -1.58
N THR A 33 3.57 8.64 -2.00
CA THR A 33 3.58 9.87 -1.22
C THR A 33 2.48 10.79 -1.71
N GLY A 34 1.64 11.26 -0.79
CA GLY A 34 0.53 12.13 -1.11
C GLY A 34 -0.82 11.43 -0.98
N PRO A 35 -1.92 12.15 -1.18
CA PRO A 35 -3.26 11.57 -1.08
C PRO A 35 -3.48 10.47 -2.11
N ILE A 36 -4.19 9.42 -1.71
CA ILE A 36 -4.57 8.37 -2.63
C ILE A 36 -5.87 8.77 -3.30
N THR A 37 -5.83 8.84 -4.63
CA THR A 37 -7.03 9.03 -5.44
C THR A 37 -7.64 7.67 -5.78
N PRO A 38 -8.94 7.62 -6.16
CA PRO A 38 -9.53 6.37 -6.61
C PRO A 38 -8.79 5.74 -7.79
N ASP A 39 -8.22 6.56 -8.66
CA ASP A 39 -7.44 6.07 -9.80
C ASP A 39 -6.19 5.33 -9.34
N VAL A 40 -5.44 5.91 -8.41
CA VAL A 40 -4.23 5.26 -7.88
C VAL A 40 -4.59 3.97 -7.17
N LEU A 41 -5.64 4.00 -6.36
CA LEU A 41 -6.08 2.80 -5.65
C LEU A 41 -6.45 1.69 -6.61
N GLY A 42 -7.25 2.00 -7.63
CA GLY A 42 -7.73 1.00 -8.57
C GLY A 42 -6.68 0.53 -9.56
N GLN A 43 -5.78 1.40 -10.00
CA GLN A 43 -4.83 1.08 -11.07
C GLN A 43 -3.49 0.56 -10.57
N LYS A 44 -3.10 0.90 -9.35
CA LYS A 44 -1.78 0.55 -8.83
C LYS A 44 -1.85 -0.34 -7.60
N ILE A 45 -2.64 0.05 -6.61
CA ILE A 45 -2.64 -0.63 -5.31
C ILE A 45 -3.40 -1.95 -5.38
N MET A 46 -4.61 -1.93 -5.89
CA MET A 46 -5.44 -3.14 -5.94
C MET A 46 -4.83 -4.25 -6.80
N PRO A 47 -4.31 -3.96 -8.02
CA PRO A 47 -3.65 -5.00 -8.80
C PRO A 47 -2.42 -5.57 -8.09
N LEU A 48 -1.64 -4.72 -7.42
CA LEU A 48 -0.46 -5.18 -6.70
C LEU A 48 -0.84 -6.07 -5.52
N LEU A 49 -1.86 -5.69 -4.76
CA LEU A 49 -2.35 -6.51 -3.66
C LEU A 49 -2.86 -7.87 -4.15
N ALA A 50 -3.57 -7.90 -5.27
CA ALA A 50 -4.04 -9.15 -5.86
C ALA A 50 -2.87 -10.03 -6.26
N GLU A 51 -1.82 -9.44 -6.82
CA GLU A 51 -0.61 -10.16 -7.21
C GLU A 51 0.10 -10.73 -5.98
N LEU A 52 0.24 -9.92 -4.94
CA LEU A 52 0.98 -10.32 -3.74
C LEU A 52 0.23 -11.34 -2.88
N ASN A 53 -1.08 -11.41 -3.01
CA ASN A 53 -1.92 -12.31 -2.23
C ASN A 53 -2.29 -13.60 -2.96
N LYS A 54 -1.64 -13.87 -4.07
CA LYS A 54 -1.86 -15.12 -4.79
C LYS A 54 -1.41 -16.33 -3.99
#